data_31b6eefe842681309a090a5d125de60d
#
_entry.id   31b6eefe842681309a090a5d125de60d
#
_cell.length_a   1.000
_cell.length_b   1.000
_cell.length_c   1.000
_cell.angle_alpha   90.00
_cell.angle_beta   90.00
_cell.angle_gamma   90.00
#
_symmetry.space_group_name_H-M   'P 1'
#
loop_
_entity.id
_entity.type
_entity.pdbx_description
1 polymer ?
#
loop_
_entity_poly.entity_id
_entity_poly.type
_entity_poly.pdbx_seq_one_letter_code
_entity_poly.pdbx_strand_id
1 'polypeptide(L)'
;MQKIIRIGTRDSKLALWQAETVQQQLEYLGHKTEIVPVKSTGDVVLDTPLYEMGITGIFTKTLDIALLNGEIDIAVHSLKDVPTKLPIGIVQAAVLKRGNSNDMLVLKNNEEFMAQKDAIVATGSLRRKAQWLHRFPTHTVVDIRGNVITRLEKVEKNDWNAAVFAAAGLERLKIKPASAFSLDWMIPAPAQGIVSIAALADDEDLLTVLKELNHEETAMLAKIERDFLNLLEGGCTAPIGALTYVKEDEVHFKGVLLSADGSKRVDVTAKEKVGRHNYMAKECADYVLNRGGKEIMADLRGDNKKEFAVFSTKKLSEIQKRVMDETIGVEDSDFIKIRFNRIAPKLVKHEIDNVIITSKNGVEALLHNFVKQELQFKHIYCVGRRTKKLIEQKIGAVAHAEKNAEKLAAYLSEHIKGQEVTYFCSDLRLDTLPKVLTDNAIQVNEIEAYKTMYSPVDVSEHYSGVLFYSPSGVESYLQMNAADKTAFCIGESTAKEARKHFENVHVAKLPSVESVLELVNLHYVKK
;
A
#
# COMPACT_ATOMS: atom_id res chain seq x y z
N MET A 1 -30.53 19.65 -13.88
CA MET A 1 -29.75 20.52 -12.98
C MET A 1 -28.29 20.17 -13.17
N GLN A 2 -27.39 21.15 -13.27
CA GLN A 2 -25.95 20.87 -13.37
C GLN A 2 -25.47 20.24 -12.05
N LYS A 3 -24.80 19.10 -12.11
CA LYS A 3 -24.23 18.41 -10.93
C LYS A 3 -23.25 19.36 -10.23
N ILE A 4 -23.30 19.46 -8.90
CA ILE A 4 -22.32 20.19 -8.10
C ILE A 4 -21.10 19.28 -7.92
N ILE A 5 -19.90 19.77 -8.25
CA ILE A 5 -18.66 19.03 -8.04
C ILE A 5 -18.18 19.25 -6.60
N ARG A 6 -18.15 18.19 -5.79
CA ARG A 6 -17.70 18.20 -4.41
C ARG A 6 -16.19 18.01 -4.35
N ILE A 7 -15.50 19.06 -3.88
CA ILE A 7 -14.02 19.13 -3.83
C ILE A 7 -13.56 18.73 -2.44
N GLY A 8 -13.08 17.49 -2.29
CA GLY A 8 -12.50 17.01 -1.03
C GLY A 8 -11.11 17.58 -0.78
N THR A 9 -10.85 18.02 0.44
CA THR A 9 -9.55 18.53 0.87
C THR A 9 -9.36 18.34 2.38
N ARG A 10 -8.12 18.43 2.87
CA ARG A 10 -7.83 18.50 4.31
C ARG A 10 -8.22 19.88 4.85
N ASP A 11 -8.43 19.97 6.18
CA ASP A 11 -8.86 21.20 6.86
C ASP A 11 -7.71 22.19 7.16
N SER A 12 -6.47 21.93 6.72
CA SER A 12 -5.35 22.85 6.90
C SER A 12 -5.44 24.05 5.95
N LYS A 13 -4.99 25.24 6.40
CA LYS A 13 -5.01 26.47 5.59
C LYS A 13 -4.39 26.30 4.21
N LEU A 14 -3.28 25.54 4.09
CA LEU A 14 -2.63 25.29 2.81
C LEU A 14 -3.48 24.36 1.92
N ALA A 15 -4.11 23.35 2.50
CA ALA A 15 -4.96 22.43 1.73
C ALA A 15 -6.25 23.13 1.26
N LEU A 16 -6.84 23.94 2.10
CA LEU A 16 -8.00 24.78 1.71
C LEU A 16 -7.63 25.75 0.58
N TRP A 17 -6.50 26.44 0.66
CA TRP A 17 -6.01 27.29 -0.43
C TRP A 17 -5.87 26.51 -1.76
N GLN A 18 -5.37 25.27 -1.70
CA GLN A 18 -5.25 24.42 -2.90
C GLN A 18 -6.62 24.05 -3.48
N ALA A 19 -7.58 23.70 -2.61
CA ALA A 19 -8.96 23.40 -3.04
C ALA A 19 -9.67 24.64 -3.59
N GLU A 20 -9.53 25.80 -2.96
CA GLU A 20 -10.07 27.09 -3.44
C GLU A 20 -9.49 27.46 -4.82
N THR A 21 -8.21 27.19 -5.05
CA THR A 21 -7.59 27.41 -6.38
C THR A 21 -8.21 26.52 -7.45
N VAL A 22 -8.47 25.24 -7.15
CA VAL A 22 -9.16 24.32 -8.07
C VAL A 22 -10.61 24.74 -8.25
N GLN A 23 -11.32 25.11 -7.19
CA GLN A 23 -12.67 25.64 -7.22
C GLN A 23 -12.81 26.81 -8.18
N GLN A 24 -11.96 27.85 -8.02
CA GLN A 24 -11.99 29.04 -8.89
C GLN A 24 -11.81 28.67 -10.37
N GLN A 25 -10.95 27.72 -10.70
CA GLN A 25 -10.74 27.29 -12.09
C GLN A 25 -11.96 26.53 -12.63
N LEU A 26 -12.57 25.63 -11.85
CA LEU A 26 -13.79 24.92 -12.25
C LEU A 26 -14.99 25.86 -12.41
N GLU A 27 -15.12 26.85 -11.51
CA GLU A 27 -16.18 27.87 -11.60
C GLU A 27 -15.98 28.80 -12.80
N TYR A 28 -14.72 29.11 -13.14
CA TYR A 28 -14.41 29.85 -14.37
C TYR A 28 -14.83 29.09 -15.64
N LEU A 29 -14.74 27.75 -15.62
CA LEU A 29 -15.26 26.88 -16.68
C LEU A 29 -16.78 26.70 -16.63
N GLY A 30 -17.47 27.35 -15.69
CA GLY A 30 -18.93 27.33 -15.58
C GLY A 30 -19.51 26.20 -14.75
N HIS A 31 -18.68 25.43 -14.02
CA HIS A 31 -19.15 24.35 -13.15
C HIS A 31 -19.49 24.88 -11.75
N LYS A 32 -20.51 24.30 -11.13
CA LYS A 32 -20.85 24.57 -9.73
C LYS A 32 -20.01 23.66 -8.83
N THR A 33 -19.47 24.21 -7.77
CA THR A 33 -18.56 23.49 -6.87
C THR A 33 -18.90 23.70 -5.41
N GLU A 34 -18.47 22.74 -4.57
CA GLU A 34 -18.55 22.81 -3.12
C GLU A 34 -17.27 22.22 -2.51
N ILE A 35 -16.65 22.94 -1.56
CA ILE A 35 -15.48 22.43 -0.83
C ILE A 35 -15.96 21.60 0.37
N VAL A 36 -15.45 20.36 0.47
CA VAL A 36 -15.75 19.40 1.55
C VAL A 36 -14.47 19.11 2.33
N PRO A 37 -14.26 19.75 3.50
CA PRO A 37 -13.12 19.45 4.35
C PRO A 37 -13.23 18.07 5.01
N VAL A 38 -12.19 17.25 4.87
CA VAL A 38 -12.09 15.89 5.44
C VAL A 38 -10.92 15.83 6.41
N LYS A 39 -11.18 15.39 7.65
CA LYS A 39 -10.12 15.22 8.66
C LYS A 39 -9.23 14.03 8.34
N SER A 40 -7.92 14.24 8.23
CA SER A 40 -6.98 13.15 7.97
C SER A 40 -6.36 12.62 9.27
N THR A 41 -6.04 11.32 9.29
CA THR A 41 -5.35 10.67 10.43
C THR A 41 -3.97 11.30 10.71
N GLY A 42 -3.27 11.77 9.67
CA GLY A 42 -1.97 12.42 9.80
C GLY A 42 -2.02 13.80 10.46
N ASP A 43 -3.21 14.43 10.51
CA ASP A 43 -3.42 15.71 11.19
C ASP A 43 -3.76 15.52 12.68
N VAL A 44 -4.18 14.31 13.08
CA VAL A 44 -4.59 13.99 14.46
C VAL A 44 -3.40 13.49 15.30
N VAL A 45 -2.50 12.69 14.72
CA VAL A 45 -1.33 12.12 15.42
C VAL A 45 -0.11 13.01 15.18
N LEU A 46 0.27 13.83 16.16
CA LEU A 46 1.36 14.81 16.05
C LEU A 46 2.64 14.43 16.82
N ASP A 47 2.60 13.38 17.63
CA ASP A 47 3.68 13.03 18.55
C ASP A 47 4.69 12.01 17.97
N THR A 48 4.37 11.38 16.83
CA THR A 48 5.24 10.38 16.19
C THR A 48 5.75 10.90 14.85
N PRO A 49 7.06 10.79 14.52
CA PRO A 49 7.60 11.15 13.21
C PRO A 49 6.89 10.42 12.06
N LEU A 50 6.67 11.09 10.93
CA LEU A 50 5.93 10.50 9.79
C LEU A 50 6.57 9.21 9.27
N TYR A 51 7.90 9.15 9.24
CA TYR A 51 8.64 8.00 8.76
C TYR A 51 8.57 6.78 9.70
N GLU A 52 8.28 6.99 10.98
CA GLU A 52 8.09 5.89 11.95
C GLU A 52 6.66 5.33 11.94
N MET A 53 5.69 6.07 11.41
CA MET A 53 4.30 5.62 11.39
C MET A 53 4.04 4.47 10.39
N GLY A 54 4.94 4.23 9.44
CA GLY A 54 4.89 3.12 8.48
C GLY A 54 3.61 3.02 7.65
N ILE A 55 2.80 4.09 7.60
CA ILE A 55 1.53 4.13 6.88
C ILE A 55 1.74 4.87 5.57
N THR A 56 1.66 4.17 4.45
CA THR A 56 1.68 4.79 3.12
C THR A 56 0.38 5.58 2.90
N GLY A 57 0.49 6.82 2.41
CA GLY A 57 -0.67 7.66 2.11
C GLY A 57 -1.41 8.18 3.34
N ILE A 58 -0.74 8.42 4.46
CA ILE A 58 -1.35 8.89 5.73
C ILE A 58 -2.20 10.17 5.57
N PHE A 59 -1.87 11.01 4.58
CA PHE A 59 -2.59 12.25 4.28
C PHE A 59 -3.61 12.10 3.15
N THR A 60 -3.58 11.01 2.36
CA THR A 60 -4.48 10.82 1.21
C THR A 60 -5.57 9.79 1.50
N LYS A 61 -5.29 8.78 2.32
CA LYS A 61 -6.16 7.62 2.57
C LYS A 61 -7.61 7.99 2.94
N THR A 62 -7.81 9.03 3.74
CA THR A 62 -9.17 9.45 4.15
C THR A 62 -9.93 10.07 2.99
N LEU A 63 -9.24 10.84 2.14
CA LEU A 63 -9.82 11.41 0.92
C LEU A 63 -10.05 10.33 -0.14
N ASP A 64 -9.15 9.34 -0.26
CA ASP A 64 -9.34 8.19 -1.15
C ASP A 64 -10.60 7.39 -0.78
N ILE A 65 -10.84 7.18 0.53
CA ILE A 65 -12.05 6.53 1.04
C ILE A 65 -13.29 7.37 0.74
N ALA A 66 -13.24 8.68 0.93
CA ALA A 66 -14.35 9.58 0.63
C ALA A 66 -14.69 9.60 -0.88
N LEU A 67 -13.69 9.52 -1.77
CA LEU A 67 -13.89 9.35 -3.22
C LEU A 67 -14.60 8.03 -3.52
N LEU A 68 -14.08 6.89 -3.00
CA LEU A 68 -14.64 5.57 -3.26
C LEU A 68 -16.06 5.40 -2.71
N ASN A 69 -16.40 6.10 -1.63
CA ASN A 69 -17.74 6.12 -1.05
C ASN A 69 -18.69 7.10 -1.77
N GLY A 70 -18.21 7.90 -2.73
CA GLY A 70 -19.00 8.93 -3.38
C GLY A 70 -19.40 10.10 -2.47
N GLU A 71 -18.66 10.35 -1.41
CA GLU A 71 -18.86 11.51 -0.50
C GLU A 71 -18.31 12.79 -1.12
N ILE A 72 -17.26 12.68 -1.93
CA ILE A 72 -16.63 13.74 -2.74
C ILE A 72 -16.49 13.25 -4.19
N ASP A 73 -16.40 14.16 -5.13
CA ASP A 73 -16.23 13.85 -6.56
C ASP A 73 -14.77 13.96 -7.00
N ILE A 74 -14.02 14.88 -6.39
CA ILE A 74 -12.56 15.04 -6.58
C ILE A 74 -11.84 15.23 -5.25
N ALA A 75 -10.57 14.82 -5.20
CA ALA A 75 -9.68 15.07 -4.06
C ALA A 75 -8.48 15.93 -4.48
N VAL A 76 -8.20 16.99 -3.74
CA VAL A 76 -7.11 17.93 -4.01
C VAL A 76 -5.95 17.70 -3.04
N HIS A 77 -4.74 17.52 -3.60
CA HIS A 77 -3.54 17.19 -2.82
C HIS A 77 -2.30 17.98 -3.27
N SER A 78 -1.33 18.10 -2.37
CA SER A 78 0.05 18.34 -2.77
C SER A 78 0.61 17.04 -3.37
N LEU A 79 1.03 17.04 -4.63
CA LEU A 79 1.39 15.82 -5.36
C LEU A 79 2.55 15.04 -4.72
N LYS A 80 3.50 15.72 -4.07
CA LYS A 80 4.61 15.09 -3.35
C LYS A 80 4.16 14.20 -2.18
N ASP A 81 2.96 14.42 -1.64
CA ASP A 81 2.40 13.66 -0.51
C ASP A 81 1.50 12.49 -0.98
N VAL A 82 1.25 12.39 -2.30
CA VAL A 82 0.45 11.34 -2.93
C VAL A 82 1.34 10.12 -3.21
N PRO A 83 0.96 8.90 -2.80
CA PRO A 83 1.70 7.68 -3.12
C PRO A 83 1.94 7.51 -4.62
N THR A 84 3.06 6.89 -5.00
CA THR A 84 3.38 6.62 -6.42
C THR A 84 2.40 5.65 -7.07
N LYS A 85 1.79 4.76 -6.27
CA LYS A 85 0.70 3.86 -6.68
C LYS A 85 -0.58 4.29 -6.00
N LEU A 86 -1.57 4.70 -6.78
CA LEU A 86 -2.90 5.05 -6.29
C LEU A 86 -3.74 3.79 -6.01
N PRO A 87 -4.75 3.87 -5.13
CA PRO A 87 -5.73 2.80 -4.94
C PRO A 87 -6.46 2.45 -6.25
N ILE A 88 -6.85 1.18 -6.38
CA ILE A 88 -7.65 0.73 -7.53
C ILE A 88 -8.94 1.55 -7.61
N GLY A 89 -9.27 2.03 -8.80
CA GLY A 89 -10.44 2.87 -9.05
C GLY A 89 -10.21 4.37 -8.91
N ILE A 90 -9.04 4.82 -8.45
CA ILE A 90 -8.66 6.24 -8.36
C ILE A 90 -7.55 6.55 -9.37
N VAL A 91 -7.67 7.69 -10.04
CA VAL A 91 -6.67 8.20 -10.99
C VAL A 91 -6.25 9.63 -10.64
N GLN A 92 -5.03 9.99 -11.01
CA GLN A 92 -4.60 11.39 -11.07
C GLN A 92 -5.21 12.01 -12.32
N ALA A 93 -6.29 12.78 -12.17
CA ALA A 93 -7.03 13.34 -13.28
C ALA A 93 -6.35 14.58 -13.87
N ALA A 94 -5.75 15.43 -13.04
CA ALA A 94 -5.07 16.65 -13.48
C ALA A 94 -3.99 17.09 -12.49
N VAL A 95 -3.07 17.92 -12.97
CA VAL A 95 -2.15 18.71 -12.15
C VAL A 95 -2.18 20.17 -12.57
N LEU A 96 -2.10 21.06 -11.61
CA LEU A 96 -1.97 22.49 -11.91
C LEU A 96 -0.52 22.86 -12.22
N LYS A 97 -0.31 24.03 -12.85
CA LYS A 97 1.00 24.60 -13.11
C LYS A 97 1.86 24.60 -11.84
N ARG A 98 3.09 24.09 -11.94
CA ARG A 98 4.03 24.00 -10.82
C ARG A 98 4.35 25.37 -10.23
N GLY A 99 4.22 25.50 -8.92
CA GLY A 99 4.74 26.62 -8.17
C GLY A 99 6.22 26.44 -7.84
N ASN A 100 6.76 27.27 -6.93
CA ASN A 100 8.16 27.19 -6.53
C ASN A 100 8.50 25.81 -5.93
N SER A 101 9.44 25.11 -6.55
CA SER A 101 9.85 23.77 -6.12
C SER A 101 10.94 23.77 -5.04
N ASN A 102 11.56 24.91 -4.74
CA ASN A 102 12.69 25.01 -3.83
C ASN A 102 12.30 24.74 -2.38
N ASP A 103 13.30 24.34 -1.61
CA ASP A 103 13.23 24.41 -0.15
C ASP A 103 13.78 25.76 0.35
N MET A 104 13.18 26.28 1.40
CA MET A 104 13.60 27.53 2.05
C MET A 104 14.03 27.24 3.47
N LEU A 105 15.12 27.86 3.88
CA LEU A 105 15.55 27.90 5.27
C LEU A 105 14.96 29.16 5.91
N VAL A 106 14.13 28.99 6.93
CA VAL A 106 13.61 30.07 7.77
C VAL A 106 14.45 30.13 9.02
N LEU A 107 15.07 31.26 9.25
CA LEU A 107 15.99 31.50 10.36
C LEU A 107 15.26 32.06 11.59
N LYS A 108 15.72 31.68 12.77
CA LYS A 108 15.29 32.34 14.01
C LYS A 108 15.97 33.70 14.16
N ASN A 109 17.27 33.79 13.90
CA ASN A 109 18.07 34.98 13.98
C ASN A 109 18.74 35.30 12.63
N ASN A 110 20.02 35.00 12.47
CA ASN A 110 20.80 35.24 11.26
C ASN A 110 21.49 33.94 10.78
N GLU A 111 22.20 34.01 9.67
CA GLU A 111 22.83 32.85 9.04
C GLU A 111 24.20 32.46 9.62
N GLU A 112 24.74 33.20 10.60
CA GLU A 112 26.06 32.94 11.21
C GLU A 112 26.16 31.54 11.85
N PHE A 113 25.02 30.97 12.27
CA PHE A 113 24.97 29.64 12.85
C PHE A 113 25.47 28.54 11.85
N MET A 114 25.43 28.78 10.55
CA MET A 114 25.90 27.78 9.56
C MET A 114 27.39 27.50 9.66
N ALA A 115 28.17 28.42 10.27
CA ALA A 115 29.59 28.23 10.55
C ALA A 115 29.83 27.54 11.92
N GLN A 116 28.82 27.39 12.76
CA GLN A 116 28.93 26.76 14.08
C GLN A 116 28.94 25.23 13.93
N LYS A 117 29.52 24.50 14.90
CA LYS A 117 29.60 23.03 14.87
C LYS A 117 28.34 22.33 15.40
N ASP A 118 27.59 22.98 16.24
CA ASP A 118 26.49 22.40 17.05
C ASP A 118 25.13 23.05 16.78
N ALA A 119 24.94 23.64 15.60
CA ALA A 119 23.67 24.25 15.22
C ALA A 119 22.54 23.23 15.09
N ILE A 120 21.33 23.68 15.45
CA ILE A 120 20.11 22.86 15.43
C ILE A 120 19.19 23.34 14.32
N VAL A 121 18.87 22.44 13.37
CA VAL A 121 17.95 22.72 12.27
C VAL A 121 16.77 21.76 12.31
N ALA A 122 15.55 22.29 12.20
CA ALA A 122 14.33 21.52 12.31
C ALA A 122 13.76 21.12 10.94
N THR A 123 13.48 19.83 10.74
CA THR A 123 12.72 19.32 9.59
C THR A 123 12.14 17.94 9.88
N GLY A 124 10.89 17.70 9.50
CA GLY A 124 10.26 16.35 9.55
C GLY A 124 10.43 15.56 8.24
N SER A 125 11.37 15.94 7.36
CA SER A 125 11.63 15.27 6.08
C SER A 125 12.99 14.60 6.08
N LEU A 126 13.03 13.27 5.94
CA LEU A 126 14.29 12.52 5.83
C LEU A 126 15.16 13.00 4.67
N ARG A 127 14.57 13.35 3.53
CA ARG A 127 15.30 13.92 2.38
C ARG A 127 16.02 15.21 2.74
N ARG A 128 15.36 16.13 3.45
CA ARG A 128 15.97 17.39 3.89
C ARG A 128 17.04 17.14 4.95
N LYS A 129 16.74 16.27 5.92
CA LYS A 129 17.67 15.87 6.97
C LYS A 129 18.97 15.32 6.37
N ALA A 130 18.85 14.33 5.48
CA ALA A 130 20.00 13.69 4.86
C ALA A 130 20.85 14.68 4.03
N GLN A 131 20.21 15.52 3.19
CA GLN A 131 20.92 16.52 2.40
C GLN A 131 21.55 17.61 3.29
N TRP A 132 20.89 17.99 4.38
CA TRP A 132 21.45 18.93 5.35
C TRP A 132 22.68 18.36 6.04
N LEU A 133 22.60 17.16 6.61
CA LEU A 133 23.69 16.47 7.30
C LEU A 133 24.87 16.15 6.36
N HIS A 134 24.59 15.85 5.09
CA HIS A 134 25.65 15.70 4.10
C HIS A 134 26.49 16.97 3.93
N ARG A 135 25.86 18.15 3.96
CA ARG A 135 26.54 19.44 3.81
C ARG A 135 27.10 19.97 5.13
N PHE A 136 26.41 19.71 6.24
CA PHE A 136 26.75 20.17 7.57
C PHE A 136 26.74 18.98 8.56
N PRO A 137 27.75 18.11 8.50
CA PRO A 137 27.73 16.85 9.23
C PRO A 137 27.81 16.99 10.77
N THR A 138 28.20 18.16 11.28
CA THR A 138 28.30 18.44 12.72
C THR A 138 27.01 19.04 13.30
N HIS A 139 26.06 19.43 12.45
CA HIS A 139 24.79 20.01 12.93
C HIS A 139 23.85 18.92 13.43
N THR A 140 22.99 19.30 14.34
CA THR A 140 21.87 18.44 14.79
C THR A 140 20.62 18.75 14.00
N VAL A 141 19.94 17.71 13.51
CA VAL A 141 18.65 17.86 12.85
C VAL A 141 17.57 17.24 13.71
N VAL A 142 16.59 18.08 14.10
CA VAL A 142 15.45 17.69 14.94
C VAL A 142 14.15 17.62 14.13
N ASP A 143 13.21 16.80 14.58
CA ASP A 143 11.92 16.67 13.93
C ASP A 143 10.99 17.83 14.24
N ILE A 144 10.21 18.23 13.22
CA ILE A 144 9.17 19.25 13.34
C ILE A 144 7.87 18.76 12.71
N ARG A 145 6.78 18.79 13.47
CA ARG A 145 5.44 18.39 13.07
C ARG A 145 4.46 19.55 13.15
N GLY A 146 3.35 19.40 12.46
CA GLY A 146 2.27 20.38 12.36
C GLY A 146 2.16 21.01 10.98
N ASN A 147 1.18 21.88 10.79
CA ASN A 147 1.02 22.68 9.58
C ASN A 147 2.09 23.80 9.48
N VAL A 148 2.12 24.52 8.36
CA VAL A 148 3.14 25.57 8.12
C VAL A 148 3.18 26.61 9.25
N ILE A 149 2.03 27.08 9.72
CA ILE A 149 1.93 28.10 10.77
C ILE A 149 2.45 27.56 12.09
N THR A 150 1.97 26.38 12.51
CA THR A 150 2.43 25.72 13.74
C THR A 150 3.94 25.47 13.73
N ARG A 151 4.51 25.13 12.57
CA ARG A 151 5.97 24.95 12.45
C ARG A 151 6.73 26.27 12.58
N LEU A 152 6.23 27.36 12.01
CA LEU A 152 6.84 28.69 12.20
C LEU A 152 6.82 29.11 13.66
N GLU A 153 5.69 28.93 14.36
CA GLU A 153 5.60 29.19 15.80
C GLU A 153 6.60 28.34 16.61
N LYS A 154 6.83 27.08 16.20
CA LYS A 154 7.81 26.21 16.85
C LYS A 154 9.25 26.68 16.63
N VAL A 155 9.59 27.29 15.48
CA VAL A 155 10.92 27.91 15.27
C VAL A 155 11.17 29.02 16.28
N GLU A 156 10.18 29.84 16.52
CA GLU A 156 10.30 30.96 17.49
C GLU A 156 10.40 30.47 18.95
N LYS A 157 9.61 29.42 19.31
CA LYS A 157 9.47 28.94 20.70
C LYS A 157 10.59 27.98 21.15
N ASN A 158 11.23 27.26 20.24
CA ASN A 158 12.26 26.28 20.59
C ASN A 158 13.65 26.85 20.39
N ASP A 159 14.64 26.23 21.01
CA ASP A 159 16.04 26.63 20.86
C ASP A 159 16.65 25.99 19.58
N TRP A 160 16.08 26.37 18.43
CA TRP A 160 16.52 25.99 17.10
C TRP A 160 17.07 27.21 16.35
N ASN A 161 18.10 26.99 15.54
CA ASN A 161 18.67 28.04 14.70
C ASN A 161 17.81 28.32 13.47
N ALA A 162 17.19 27.27 12.90
CA ALA A 162 16.38 27.40 11.69
C ALA A 162 15.46 26.20 11.49
N ALA A 163 14.53 26.32 10.55
CA ALA A 163 13.77 25.17 10.01
C ALA A 163 13.61 25.24 8.50
N VAL A 164 13.48 24.06 7.86
CA VAL A 164 13.35 23.95 6.40
C VAL A 164 11.89 23.78 5.99
N PHE A 165 11.44 24.68 5.11
CA PHE A 165 10.08 24.71 4.55
C PHE A 165 10.09 24.50 3.04
N ALA A 166 8.95 24.12 2.44
CA ALA A 166 8.76 24.22 1.00
C ALA A 166 8.37 25.63 0.63
N ALA A 167 9.06 26.25 -0.32
CA ALA A 167 8.80 27.63 -0.76
C ALA A 167 7.33 27.83 -1.18
N ALA A 168 6.78 26.93 -2.01
CA ALA A 168 5.39 26.99 -2.43
C ALA A 168 4.40 27.02 -1.26
N GLY A 169 4.71 26.39 -0.12
CA GLY A 169 3.83 26.43 1.07
C GLY A 169 3.77 27.79 1.72
N LEU A 170 4.90 28.50 1.82
CA LEU A 170 4.98 29.86 2.35
C LEU A 170 4.35 30.87 1.38
N GLU A 171 4.67 30.77 0.09
CA GLU A 171 4.17 31.66 -0.96
C GLU A 171 2.64 31.62 -1.08
N ARG A 172 2.06 30.41 -1.08
CA ARG A 172 0.61 30.19 -1.18
C ARG A 172 -0.15 30.77 0.01
N LEU A 173 0.44 30.71 1.19
CA LEU A 173 -0.12 31.33 2.39
C LEU A 173 0.22 32.82 2.53
N LYS A 174 0.95 33.40 1.54
CA LYS A 174 1.43 34.78 1.56
C LYS A 174 2.27 35.10 2.79
N ILE A 175 2.98 34.08 3.32
CA ILE A 175 3.86 34.23 4.48
C ILE A 175 5.25 34.62 3.97
N LYS A 176 5.76 35.75 4.47
CA LYS A 176 7.11 36.24 4.19
C LYS A 176 7.86 36.31 5.53
N PRO A 177 8.63 35.25 5.89
CA PRO A 177 9.45 35.30 7.08
C PRO A 177 10.46 36.46 6.99
N ALA A 178 10.75 37.09 8.11
CA ALA A 178 11.67 38.23 8.14
C ALA A 178 13.09 37.86 7.73
N SER A 179 13.50 36.62 8.04
CA SER A 179 14.81 36.08 7.68
C SER A 179 14.64 34.70 7.08
N ALA A 180 14.76 34.59 5.75
CA ALA A 180 14.67 33.31 5.03
C ALA A 180 15.37 33.43 3.67
N PHE A 181 15.95 32.31 3.20
CA PHE A 181 16.54 32.21 1.87
C PHE A 181 16.35 30.83 1.25
N SER A 182 16.46 30.76 -0.08
CA SER A 182 16.33 29.54 -0.86
C SER A 182 17.54 28.62 -0.69
N LEU A 183 17.28 27.33 -0.52
CA LEU A 183 18.33 26.28 -0.50
C LEU A 183 18.54 25.71 -1.91
N ASP A 184 19.12 26.50 -2.83
CA ASP A 184 19.25 26.14 -4.25
C ASP A 184 20.13 24.90 -4.50
N TRP A 185 20.95 24.52 -3.52
CA TRP A 185 21.76 23.29 -3.53
C TRP A 185 20.96 22.04 -3.11
N MET A 186 19.79 22.21 -2.49
CA MET A 186 18.96 21.11 -1.98
C MET A 186 17.99 20.64 -3.07
N ILE A 187 18.15 19.42 -3.55
CA ILE A 187 17.23 18.84 -4.54
C ILE A 187 15.87 18.56 -3.88
N PRO A 188 14.77 19.14 -4.40
CA PRO A 188 13.45 19.05 -3.79
C PRO A 188 12.88 17.63 -3.77
N ALA A 189 11.77 17.43 -3.05
CA ALA A 189 11.01 16.20 -3.15
C ALA A 189 10.41 16.06 -4.56
N PRO A 190 10.33 14.83 -5.11
CA PRO A 190 9.64 14.60 -6.37
C PRO A 190 8.24 15.22 -6.35
N ALA A 191 7.90 15.95 -7.39
CA ALA A 191 6.64 16.71 -7.54
C ALA A 191 6.38 17.80 -6.48
N GLN A 192 7.41 18.31 -5.80
CA GLN A 192 7.26 19.46 -4.90
C GLN A 192 6.76 20.69 -5.65
N GLY A 193 5.83 21.43 -5.05
CA GLY A 193 5.23 22.64 -5.62
C GLY A 193 4.03 22.38 -6.55
N ILE A 194 3.62 21.13 -6.76
CA ILE A 194 2.51 20.76 -7.65
C ILE A 194 1.26 20.45 -6.84
N VAL A 195 0.11 21.00 -7.27
CA VAL A 195 -1.23 20.63 -6.83
C VAL A 195 -1.77 19.57 -7.77
N SER A 196 -2.30 18.47 -7.25
CA SER A 196 -2.92 17.41 -8.03
C SER A 196 -4.39 17.23 -7.67
N ILE A 197 -5.15 16.78 -8.66
CA ILE A 197 -6.55 16.44 -8.55
C ILE A 197 -6.68 14.95 -8.82
N ALA A 198 -7.23 14.21 -7.87
CA ALA A 198 -7.60 12.81 -8.02
C ALA A 198 -9.12 12.67 -8.16
N ALA A 199 -9.57 11.69 -8.97
CA ALA A 199 -10.97 11.38 -9.21
C ALA A 199 -11.16 9.88 -9.42
N LEU A 200 -12.41 9.41 -9.49
CA LEU A 200 -12.72 8.04 -9.87
C LEU A 200 -12.41 7.79 -11.35
N ALA A 201 -11.85 6.62 -11.65
CA ALA A 201 -11.45 6.25 -13.01
C ALA A 201 -12.62 6.01 -13.96
N ASP A 202 -13.81 5.75 -13.43
CA ASP A 202 -15.04 5.45 -14.18
C ASP A 202 -15.97 6.66 -14.37
N ASP A 203 -15.66 7.84 -13.81
CA ASP A 203 -16.41 9.09 -14.05
C ASP A 203 -15.83 9.84 -15.28
N GLU A 204 -16.08 9.30 -16.49
CA GLU A 204 -15.54 9.82 -17.75
C GLU A 204 -15.93 11.27 -18.01
N ASP A 205 -17.15 11.66 -17.66
CA ASP A 205 -17.65 13.03 -17.83
C ASP A 205 -16.83 14.01 -16.98
N LEU A 206 -16.61 13.68 -15.71
CA LEU A 206 -15.81 14.49 -14.80
C LEU A 206 -14.34 14.53 -15.22
N LEU A 207 -13.77 13.40 -15.66
CA LEU A 207 -12.39 13.34 -16.15
C LEU A 207 -12.20 14.24 -17.37
N THR A 208 -13.18 14.35 -18.25
CA THR A 208 -13.16 15.27 -19.41
C THR A 208 -13.10 16.72 -18.95
N VAL A 209 -13.89 17.11 -17.95
CA VAL A 209 -13.82 18.46 -17.36
C VAL A 209 -12.47 18.72 -16.71
N LEU A 210 -11.96 17.78 -15.92
CA LEU A 210 -10.71 17.94 -15.19
C LEU A 210 -9.49 18.02 -16.12
N LYS A 211 -9.56 17.43 -17.30
CA LYS A 211 -8.50 17.53 -18.32
C LYS A 211 -8.25 18.97 -18.77
N GLU A 212 -9.27 19.84 -18.74
CA GLU A 212 -9.10 21.27 -19.05
C GLU A 212 -8.24 22.02 -18.01
N LEU A 213 -8.18 21.51 -16.78
CA LEU A 213 -7.32 22.06 -15.73
C LEU A 213 -5.89 21.54 -15.81
N ASN A 214 -5.64 20.50 -16.60
CA ASN A 214 -4.34 19.84 -16.61
C ASN A 214 -3.25 20.67 -17.29
N HIS A 215 -2.17 20.98 -16.57
CA HIS A 215 -1.00 21.63 -17.15
C HIS A 215 -0.04 20.56 -17.69
N GLU A 216 -0.08 20.32 -19.00
CA GLU A 216 0.60 19.22 -19.70
C GLU A 216 2.12 19.15 -19.39
N GLU A 217 2.83 20.28 -19.46
CA GLU A 217 4.26 20.33 -19.15
C GLU A 217 4.53 19.90 -17.69
N THR A 218 3.74 20.42 -16.73
CA THR A 218 3.87 20.01 -15.33
C THR A 218 3.56 18.54 -15.12
N ALA A 219 2.55 17.99 -15.80
CA ALA A 219 2.20 16.58 -15.75
C ALA A 219 3.35 15.70 -16.25
N MET A 220 3.94 16.07 -17.39
CA MET A 220 5.11 15.39 -17.98
C MET A 220 6.30 15.40 -17.01
N LEU A 221 6.67 16.56 -16.48
CA LEU A 221 7.81 16.70 -15.56
C LEU A 221 7.57 15.93 -14.24
N ALA A 222 6.38 16.05 -13.67
CA ALA A 222 5.99 15.32 -12.47
C ALA A 222 6.05 13.81 -12.66
N LYS A 223 5.63 13.32 -13.83
CA LYS A 223 5.70 11.89 -14.14
C LYS A 223 7.14 11.37 -14.12
N ILE A 224 8.09 12.08 -14.73
CA ILE A 224 9.51 11.69 -14.71
C ILE A 224 10.04 11.60 -13.27
N GLU A 225 9.78 12.60 -12.44
CA GLU A 225 10.21 12.63 -11.04
C GLU A 225 9.60 11.50 -10.21
N ARG A 226 8.30 11.23 -10.42
CA ARG A 226 7.58 10.17 -9.70
C ARG A 226 7.96 8.76 -10.17
N ASP A 227 8.20 8.59 -11.47
CA ASP A 227 8.71 7.33 -12.03
C ASP A 227 10.11 7.03 -11.47
N PHE A 228 11.01 8.04 -11.38
CA PHE A 228 12.31 7.88 -10.73
C PHE A 228 12.17 7.44 -9.27
N LEU A 229 11.29 8.09 -8.49
CA LEU A 229 11.00 7.69 -7.10
C LEU A 229 10.50 6.25 -7.01
N ASN A 230 9.58 5.87 -7.89
CA ASN A 230 8.99 4.53 -7.91
C ASN A 230 10.00 3.44 -8.30
N LEU A 231 10.89 3.74 -9.28
CA LEU A 231 11.93 2.82 -9.74
C LEU A 231 13.04 2.59 -8.71
N LEU A 232 13.31 3.57 -7.86
CA LEU A 232 14.18 3.40 -6.70
C LEU A 232 13.50 2.66 -5.54
N GLU A 233 12.23 2.23 -5.71
CA GLU A 233 11.42 1.61 -4.65
C GLU A 233 11.31 2.49 -3.39
N GLY A 234 11.55 3.78 -3.54
CA GLY A 234 11.48 4.76 -2.49
C GLY A 234 10.03 5.18 -2.24
N GLY A 235 9.51 4.92 -1.05
CA GLY A 235 8.30 5.58 -0.54
C GLY A 235 8.58 7.04 -0.16
N CYS A 236 7.57 7.76 0.32
CA CYS A 236 7.71 9.14 0.84
C CYS A 236 8.71 9.26 2.02
N THR A 237 9.20 8.13 2.53
CA THR A 237 10.12 8.02 3.68
C THR A 237 11.58 7.83 3.29
N ALA A 238 11.92 7.65 2.01
CA ALA A 238 13.31 7.53 1.57
C ALA A 238 13.93 8.92 1.31
N PRO A 239 15.24 9.11 1.58
CA PRO A 239 15.95 10.36 1.32
C PRO A 239 16.24 10.58 -0.17
N ILE A 240 15.18 10.63 -0.99
CA ILE A 240 15.24 10.81 -2.45
C ILE A 240 14.79 12.22 -2.81
N GLY A 241 15.57 12.90 -3.63
CA GLY A 241 15.22 14.15 -4.27
C GLY A 241 15.16 13.98 -5.79
N ALA A 242 14.24 14.69 -6.45
CA ALA A 242 14.20 14.79 -7.89
C ALA A 242 13.60 16.14 -8.33
N LEU A 243 14.17 16.71 -9.38
CA LEU A 243 13.71 17.93 -10.02
C LEU A 243 13.87 17.81 -11.54
N THR A 244 12.79 18.07 -12.25
CA THR A 244 12.80 18.24 -13.71
C THR A 244 12.33 19.64 -14.10
N TYR A 245 12.88 20.19 -15.16
CA TYR A 245 12.46 21.45 -15.75
C TYR A 245 12.81 21.48 -17.25
N VAL A 246 12.07 22.26 -18.01
CA VAL A 246 12.36 22.51 -19.42
C VAL A 246 13.22 23.76 -19.55
N LYS A 247 14.28 23.68 -20.32
CA LYS A 247 15.10 24.81 -20.72
C LYS A 247 15.59 24.59 -22.16
N GLU A 248 15.40 25.59 -23.03
CA GLU A 248 15.90 25.56 -24.45
C GLU A 248 15.45 24.29 -25.21
N ASP A 249 14.16 23.91 -25.07
CA ASP A 249 13.55 22.69 -25.67
C ASP A 249 14.18 21.36 -25.19
N GLU A 250 14.92 21.39 -24.10
CA GLU A 250 15.44 20.20 -23.41
C GLU A 250 14.79 20.02 -22.04
N VAL A 251 14.46 18.76 -21.71
CA VAL A 251 14.08 18.34 -20.37
C VAL A 251 15.37 18.07 -19.60
N HIS A 252 15.57 18.80 -18.52
CA HIS A 252 16.68 18.62 -17.59
C HIS A 252 16.19 17.88 -16.35
N PHE A 253 16.96 16.92 -15.90
CA PHE A 253 16.72 16.14 -14.69
C PHE A 253 17.87 16.26 -13.70
N LYS A 254 17.54 16.40 -12.42
CA LYS A 254 18.47 16.28 -11.29
C LYS A 254 17.86 15.31 -10.28
N GLY A 255 18.58 14.26 -9.90
CA GLY A 255 18.16 13.29 -8.91
C GLY A 255 19.24 13.05 -7.87
N VAL A 256 18.82 12.67 -6.65
CA VAL A 256 19.73 12.31 -5.57
C VAL A 256 19.09 11.24 -4.68
N LEU A 257 19.91 10.29 -4.23
CA LEU A 257 19.63 9.33 -3.18
C LEU A 257 20.69 9.44 -2.10
N LEU A 258 20.30 9.48 -0.84
CA LEU A 258 21.23 9.52 0.30
C LEU A 258 20.91 8.41 1.32
N SER A 259 21.89 8.08 2.17
CA SER A 259 21.64 7.38 3.43
C SER A 259 20.89 8.28 4.42
N ALA A 260 20.22 7.69 5.41
CA ALA A 260 19.41 8.46 6.38
C ALA A 260 20.22 9.48 7.18
N ASP A 261 21.50 9.21 7.41
CA ASP A 261 22.47 10.08 8.10
C ASP A 261 23.19 11.06 7.18
N GLY A 262 22.97 10.96 5.84
CA GLY A 262 23.63 11.78 4.84
C GLY A 262 25.09 11.43 4.53
N SER A 263 25.66 10.37 5.12
CA SER A 263 27.05 9.97 4.91
C SER A 263 27.32 9.44 3.50
N LYS A 264 26.36 8.69 2.93
CA LYS A 264 26.41 8.19 1.55
C LYS A 264 25.48 9.04 0.67
N ARG A 265 25.94 9.38 -0.53
CA ARG A 265 25.17 10.17 -1.51
C ARG A 265 25.48 9.75 -2.92
N VAL A 266 24.44 9.57 -3.74
CA VAL A 266 24.55 9.33 -5.18
C VAL A 266 23.71 10.36 -5.92
N ASP A 267 24.34 11.18 -6.74
CA ASP A 267 23.70 12.18 -7.59
C ASP A 267 23.61 11.68 -9.03
N VAL A 268 22.59 12.12 -9.74
CA VAL A 268 22.44 11.93 -11.19
C VAL A 268 21.88 13.19 -11.83
N THR A 269 22.42 13.53 -13.01
CA THR A 269 21.89 14.58 -13.87
C THR A 269 21.75 14.03 -15.28
N ALA A 270 20.67 14.38 -15.95
CA ALA A 270 20.42 14.01 -17.34
C ALA A 270 19.75 15.16 -18.08
N LYS A 271 19.87 15.17 -19.43
CA LYS A 271 19.14 16.08 -20.30
C LYS A 271 18.79 15.38 -21.60
N GLU A 272 17.59 15.63 -22.09
CA GLU A 272 17.08 15.09 -23.35
C GLU A 272 16.13 16.08 -24.01
N LYS A 273 16.01 16.03 -25.33
CA LYS A 273 15.04 16.86 -26.06
C LYS A 273 13.61 16.51 -25.64
N VAL A 274 12.74 17.51 -25.57
CA VAL A 274 11.30 17.29 -25.40
C VAL A 274 10.80 16.30 -26.46
N GLY A 275 10.06 15.28 -26.04
CA GLY A 275 9.61 14.15 -26.88
C GLY A 275 10.56 12.94 -26.94
N ARG A 276 11.80 13.03 -26.44
CA ARG A 276 12.73 11.89 -26.33
C ARG A 276 13.01 11.43 -24.90
N HIS A 277 12.41 12.05 -23.91
CA HIS A 277 12.63 11.87 -22.47
C HIS A 277 11.96 10.63 -21.85
N ASN A 278 11.30 9.78 -22.62
CA ASN A 278 10.47 8.67 -22.11
C ASN A 278 11.22 7.66 -21.22
N TYR A 279 12.53 7.49 -21.42
CA TYR A 279 13.36 6.56 -20.64
C TYR A 279 14.19 7.27 -19.56
N MET A 280 14.16 8.59 -19.48
CA MET A 280 15.01 9.39 -18.57
C MET A 280 14.91 8.94 -17.12
N ALA A 281 13.71 8.73 -16.60
CA ALA A 281 13.51 8.28 -15.23
C ALA A 281 14.17 6.92 -14.97
N LYS A 282 14.03 5.98 -15.90
CA LYS A 282 14.60 4.64 -15.80
C LYS A 282 16.13 4.67 -15.87
N GLU A 283 16.69 5.35 -16.83
CA GLU A 283 18.14 5.47 -17.00
C GLU A 283 18.80 6.13 -15.79
N CYS A 284 18.17 7.20 -15.25
CA CYS A 284 18.64 7.85 -14.03
C CYS A 284 18.53 6.94 -12.80
N ALA A 285 17.44 6.18 -12.66
CA ALA A 285 17.27 5.23 -11.55
C ALA A 285 18.28 4.08 -11.65
N ASP A 286 18.45 3.48 -12.81
CA ASP A 286 19.44 2.42 -13.07
C ASP A 286 20.87 2.93 -12.78
N TYR A 287 21.20 4.16 -13.18
CA TYR A 287 22.49 4.79 -12.87
C TYR A 287 22.71 4.90 -11.36
N VAL A 288 21.72 5.42 -10.62
CA VAL A 288 21.81 5.58 -9.15
C VAL A 288 21.97 4.22 -8.48
N LEU A 289 21.14 3.23 -8.84
CA LEU A 289 21.19 1.88 -8.27
C LEU A 289 22.55 1.20 -8.49
N ASN A 290 23.15 1.37 -9.67
CA ASN A 290 24.43 0.75 -10.00
C ASN A 290 25.66 1.51 -9.43
N ARG A 291 25.47 2.67 -8.83
CA ARG A 291 26.52 3.50 -8.22
C ARG A 291 26.46 3.51 -6.67
N GLY A 292 25.98 2.44 -6.05
CA GLY A 292 25.84 2.31 -4.61
C GLY A 292 24.43 2.56 -4.07
N GLY A 293 23.48 2.93 -4.96
CA GLY A 293 22.09 3.14 -4.56
C GLY A 293 21.42 1.87 -4.03
N LYS A 294 21.77 0.69 -4.55
CA LYS A 294 21.25 -0.60 -4.04
C LYS A 294 21.60 -0.82 -2.56
N GLU A 295 22.86 -0.53 -2.18
CA GLU A 295 23.33 -0.64 -0.79
C GLU A 295 22.61 0.37 0.10
N ILE A 296 22.50 1.63 -0.33
CA ILE A 296 21.77 2.66 0.43
C ILE A 296 20.32 2.24 0.64
N MET A 297 19.64 1.73 -0.39
CA MET A 297 18.25 1.28 -0.28
C MET A 297 18.11 0.04 0.61
N ALA A 298 19.06 -0.89 0.57
CA ALA A 298 19.10 -2.04 1.48
C ALA A 298 19.30 -1.60 2.94
N ASP A 299 20.21 -0.65 3.20
CA ASP A 299 20.40 -0.06 4.53
C ASP A 299 19.12 0.64 5.04
N LEU A 300 18.43 1.39 4.17
CA LEU A 300 17.18 2.09 4.51
C LEU A 300 16.02 1.14 4.83
N ARG A 301 15.95 0.00 4.16
CA ARG A 301 14.99 -1.07 4.45
C ARG A 301 15.37 -1.89 5.67
N GLY A 302 16.60 -1.74 6.15
CA GLY A 302 17.15 -2.55 7.23
C GLY A 302 17.54 -3.96 6.79
N ASP A 303 17.65 -4.23 5.49
CA ASP A 303 17.96 -5.54 4.94
C ASP A 303 19.34 -6.03 5.40
N ASN A 304 20.31 -5.12 5.55
CA ASN A 304 21.68 -5.42 6.00
C ASN A 304 21.81 -5.75 7.52
N LYS A 305 20.71 -5.58 8.30
CA LYS A 305 20.67 -5.96 9.73
C LYS A 305 20.03 -7.32 9.94
N LYS A 306 19.57 -7.99 8.88
CA LYS A 306 18.83 -9.23 8.97
C LYS A 306 19.77 -10.41 8.81
N GLU A 307 19.85 -11.25 9.84
CA GLU A 307 20.66 -12.46 9.85
C GLU A 307 20.01 -13.61 9.07
N PHE A 308 18.67 -13.60 9.02
CA PHE A 308 17.86 -14.62 8.36
C PHE A 308 16.89 -14.00 7.38
N ALA A 309 16.59 -14.71 6.32
CA ALA A 309 15.57 -14.31 5.35
C ALA A 309 14.58 -15.45 5.11
N VAL A 310 13.28 -15.14 5.10
CA VAL A 310 12.22 -16.10 4.82
C VAL A 310 11.26 -15.55 3.77
N PHE A 311 10.62 -16.43 3.02
CA PHE A 311 9.66 -16.06 1.99
C PHE A 311 8.24 -16.52 2.35
N SER A 312 7.27 -15.63 2.29
CA SER A 312 5.86 -15.94 2.52
C SER A 312 5.14 -16.21 1.20
N THR A 313 4.52 -17.38 1.06
CA THR A 313 3.71 -17.73 -0.12
C THR A 313 2.33 -17.05 -0.15
N LYS A 314 2.14 -16.07 0.71
CA LYS A 314 0.97 -15.21 0.77
C LYS A 314 1.40 -13.80 1.14
N LYS A 315 0.77 -12.79 0.53
CA LYS A 315 0.99 -11.39 0.90
C LYS A 315 0.61 -11.13 2.35
N LEU A 316 1.51 -10.47 3.07
CA LEU A 316 1.37 -10.08 4.46
C LEU A 316 1.04 -8.60 4.56
N SER A 317 0.19 -8.24 5.50
CA SER A 317 -0.02 -6.83 5.85
C SER A 317 1.21 -6.29 6.60
N GLU A 318 1.42 -4.97 6.59
CA GLU A 318 2.49 -4.34 7.35
C GLU A 318 2.40 -4.61 8.86
N ILE A 319 1.16 -4.76 9.40
CA ILE A 319 0.95 -5.15 10.80
C ILE A 319 1.47 -6.57 11.05
N GLN A 320 1.23 -7.49 10.12
CA GLN A 320 1.72 -8.87 10.23
C GLN A 320 3.25 -8.93 10.11
N LYS A 321 3.85 -8.19 9.19
CA LYS A 321 5.33 -8.12 9.07
C LYS A 321 6.01 -7.62 10.34
N ARG A 322 5.35 -6.75 11.13
CA ARG A 322 5.86 -6.27 12.43
C ARG A 322 5.88 -7.33 13.53
N VAL A 323 5.25 -8.48 13.34
CA VAL A 323 5.35 -9.63 14.26
C VAL A 323 6.72 -10.30 14.15
N MET A 324 7.40 -10.17 13.00
CA MET A 324 8.74 -10.71 12.78
C MET A 324 9.77 -9.98 13.63
N ASP A 325 10.73 -10.76 14.15
CA ASP A 325 11.90 -10.20 14.82
C ASP A 325 12.70 -9.32 13.85
N GLU A 326 13.36 -8.28 14.37
CA GLU A 326 14.12 -7.32 13.58
C GLU A 326 15.31 -7.94 12.83
N THR A 327 15.80 -9.10 13.28
CA THR A 327 16.88 -9.86 12.63
C THR A 327 16.41 -10.75 11.49
N ILE A 328 15.09 -10.88 11.26
CA ILE A 328 14.50 -11.73 10.22
C ILE A 328 13.88 -10.90 9.11
N GLY A 329 14.38 -11.03 7.88
CA GLY A 329 13.77 -10.51 6.67
C GLY A 329 12.59 -11.36 6.22
N VAL A 330 11.46 -10.74 5.86
CA VAL A 330 10.35 -11.44 5.22
C VAL A 330 9.97 -10.75 3.92
N GLU A 331 10.03 -11.48 2.81
CA GLU A 331 9.41 -11.10 1.55
C GLU A 331 8.17 -11.95 1.29
N ASP A 332 7.26 -11.46 0.47
CA ASP A 332 5.98 -12.10 0.26
C ASP A 332 5.45 -11.98 -1.17
N SER A 333 4.74 -13.02 -1.61
CA SER A 333 3.94 -13.00 -2.84
C SER A 333 2.77 -13.97 -2.72
N ASP A 334 1.68 -13.73 -3.45
CA ASP A 334 0.57 -14.68 -3.50
C ASP A 334 0.86 -15.79 -4.52
N PHE A 335 1.10 -17.01 -4.04
CA PHE A 335 1.36 -18.20 -4.84
C PHE A 335 0.10 -18.88 -5.38
N ILE A 336 -1.05 -18.45 -4.88
CA ILE A 336 -2.35 -18.87 -5.37
C ILE A 336 -3.25 -17.67 -5.61
N LYS A 337 -4.08 -17.74 -6.65
CA LYS A 337 -5.14 -16.76 -6.94
C LYS A 337 -6.46 -17.49 -6.99
N ILE A 338 -7.48 -16.91 -6.38
CA ILE A 338 -8.84 -17.46 -6.43
C ILE A 338 -9.59 -16.77 -7.58
N ARG A 339 -10.16 -17.57 -8.47
CA ARG A 339 -11.06 -17.11 -9.53
C ARG A 339 -12.45 -17.66 -9.27
N PHE A 340 -13.42 -16.78 -9.06
CA PHE A 340 -14.80 -17.16 -8.90
C PHE A 340 -15.40 -17.59 -10.23
N ASN A 341 -16.10 -18.71 -10.20
CA ASN A 341 -16.84 -19.21 -11.36
C ASN A 341 -18.21 -18.53 -11.43
N ARG A 342 -18.72 -18.39 -12.63
CA ARG A 342 -20.11 -17.96 -12.83
C ARG A 342 -21.04 -19.12 -12.49
N ILE A 343 -21.89 -18.94 -11.47
CA ILE A 343 -22.88 -19.92 -11.05
C ILE A 343 -24.19 -19.62 -11.77
N ALA A 344 -24.76 -20.63 -12.46
CA ALA A 344 -26.03 -20.43 -13.16
C ALA A 344 -27.15 -20.16 -12.17
N PRO A 345 -27.96 -19.08 -12.34
CA PRO A 345 -29.01 -18.70 -11.38
C PRO A 345 -30.01 -19.80 -11.06
N LYS A 346 -30.33 -20.67 -12.04
CA LYS A 346 -31.23 -21.81 -11.85
C LYS A 346 -30.77 -22.81 -10.79
N LEU A 347 -29.47 -22.84 -10.45
CA LEU A 347 -28.91 -23.72 -9.44
C LEU A 347 -29.03 -23.18 -8.01
N VAL A 348 -29.39 -21.90 -7.84
CA VAL A 348 -29.34 -21.21 -6.53
C VAL A 348 -30.58 -20.39 -6.24
N LYS A 349 -31.27 -19.83 -7.28
CA LYS A 349 -32.47 -18.98 -7.10
C LYS A 349 -33.75 -19.80 -6.86
N HIS A 350 -33.66 -20.76 -5.95
CA HIS A 350 -34.79 -21.51 -5.37
C HIS A 350 -34.41 -21.90 -3.95
N GLU A 351 -35.39 -22.34 -3.18
CA GLU A 351 -35.13 -22.79 -1.82
C GLU A 351 -34.31 -24.09 -1.82
N ILE A 352 -33.16 -24.09 -1.15
CA ILE A 352 -32.28 -25.25 -1.01
C ILE A 352 -32.31 -25.71 0.45
N ASP A 353 -32.69 -26.95 0.67
CA ASP A 353 -32.87 -27.47 2.03
C ASP A 353 -31.54 -27.60 2.79
N ASN A 354 -30.52 -28.22 2.17
CA ASN A 354 -29.24 -28.46 2.83
C ASN A 354 -28.08 -27.95 1.96
N VAL A 355 -27.25 -27.09 2.53
CA VAL A 355 -26.10 -26.46 1.84
C VAL A 355 -24.83 -26.68 2.64
N ILE A 356 -23.75 -27.07 1.96
CA ILE A 356 -22.40 -27.16 2.54
C ILE A 356 -21.52 -26.07 1.96
N ILE A 357 -20.83 -25.32 2.86
CA ILE A 357 -19.80 -24.32 2.49
C ILE A 357 -18.60 -24.54 3.41
N THR A 358 -17.51 -25.10 2.89
CA THR A 358 -16.34 -25.48 3.70
C THR A 358 -15.25 -24.42 3.79
N SER A 359 -15.35 -23.34 3.02
CA SER A 359 -14.30 -22.32 2.95
C SER A 359 -14.84 -20.89 2.85
N LYS A 360 -14.02 -19.92 3.26
CA LYS A 360 -14.26 -18.49 3.03
C LYS A 360 -14.48 -18.18 1.55
N ASN A 361 -13.69 -18.80 0.65
CA ASN A 361 -13.77 -18.57 -0.78
C ASN A 361 -15.12 -19.01 -1.37
N GLY A 362 -15.73 -20.07 -0.83
CA GLY A 362 -17.08 -20.48 -1.20
C GLY A 362 -18.14 -19.43 -0.85
N VAL A 363 -18.02 -18.82 0.33
CA VAL A 363 -18.88 -17.69 0.74
C VAL A 363 -18.71 -16.51 -0.19
N GLU A 364 -17.47 -16.12 -0.47
CA GLU A 364 -17.16 -14.98 -1.36
C GLU A 364 -17.60 -15.24 -2.81
N ALA A 365 -17.47 -16.48 -3.30
CA ALA A 365 -17.95 -16.86 -4.62
C ALA A 365 -19.47 -16.75 -4.77
N LEU A 366 -20.22 -17.14 -3.73
CA LEU A 366 -21.67 -16.97 -3.69
C LEU A 366 -22.06 -15.49 -3.72
N LEU A 367 -21.43 -14.65 -2.89
CA LEU A 367 -21.70 -13.22 -2.82
C LEU A 367 -21.21 -12.44 -4.05
N HIS A 368 -20.23 -12.98 -4.78
CA HIS A 368 -19.82 -12.43 -6.09
C HIS A 368 -20.88 -12.67 -7.18
N ASN A 369 -21.62 -13.77 -7.10
CA ASN A 369 -22.62 -14.16 -8.10
C ASN A 369 -24.05 -13.68 -7.76
N PHE A 370 -24.38 -13.54 -6.46
CA PHE A 370 -25.73 -13.32 -5.98
C PHE A 370 -25.77 -12.29 -4.84
N VAL A 371 -26.85 -11.52 -4.78
CA VAL A 371 -27.14 -10.74 -3.57
C VAL A 371 -27.75 -11.64 -2.50
N LYS A 372 -27.58 -11.27 -1.23
CA LYS A 372 -28.01 -12.08 -0.06
C LYS A 372 -29.47 -12.54 -0.18
N GLN A 373 -30.37 -11.70 -0.66
CA GLN A 373 -31.81 -11.96 -0.76
C GLN A 373 -32.16 -13.06 -1.78
N GLU A 374 -31.24 -13.37 -2.69
CA GLU A 374 -31.42 -14.45 -3.68
C GLU A 374 -30.97 -15.82 -3.15
N LEU A 375 -30.28 -15.86 -2.00
CA LEU A 375 -29.77 -17.06 -1.37
C LEU A 375 -30.76 -17.59 -0.33
N GLN A 376 -31.65 -18.50 -0.72
CA GLN A 376 -32.69 -19.07 0.13
C GLN A 376 -32.26 -20.46 0.62
N PHE A 377 -31.43 -20.50 1.68
CA PHE A 377 -30.88 -21.73 2.27
C PHE A 377 -31.55 -22.01 3.62
N LYS A 378 -32.17 -23.21 3.79
CA LYS A 378 -32.79 -23.60 5.07
C LYS A 378 -31.75 -24.00 6.11
N HIS A 379 -30.85 -24.93 5.75
CA HIS A 379 -29.83 -25.41 6.65
C HIS A 379 -28.45 -25.26 6.01
N ILE A 380 -27.59 -24.48 6.65
CA ILE A 380 -26.21 -24.28 6.18
C ILE A 380 -25.26 -25.04 7.11
N TYR A 381 -24.43 -25.88 6.53
CA TYR A 381 -23.40 -26.65 7.20
C TYR A 381 -22.02 -26.16 6.77
N CYS A 382 -21.10 -26.03 7.73
CA CYS A 382 -19.78 -25.50 7.37
C CYS A 382 -18.62 -26.11 8.17
N VAL A 383 -17.40 -25.84 7.70
CA VAL A 383 -16.16 -26.23 8.37
C VAL A 383 -15.44 -24.98 8.88
N GLY A 384 -15.09 -25.01 10.17
CA GLY A 384 -14.26 -24.01 10.83
C GLY A 384 -15.01 -22.77 11.34
N ARG A 385 -14.56 -22.26 12.47
CA ARG A 385 -15.19 -21.11 13.16
C ARG A 385 -15.20 -19.82 12.34
N ARG A 386 -14.14 -19.58 11.52
CA ARG A 386 -14.03 -18.37 10.69
C ARG A 386 -15.05 -18.40 9.54
N THR A 387 -15.21 -19.55 8.89
CA THR A 387 -16.23 -19.75 7.85
C THR A 387 -17.62 -19.58 8.42
N LYS A 388 -17.91 -20.19 9.60
CA LYS A 388 -19.18 -20.03 10.31
C LYS A 388 -19.49 -18.55 10.53
N LYS A 389 -18.58 -17.81 11.15
CA LYS A 389 -18.78 -16.38 11.43
C LYS A 389 -19.05 -15.56 10.16
N LEU A 390 -18.37 -15.87 9.07
CA LEU A 390 -18.55 -15.16 7.80
C LEU A 390 -19.91 -15.48 7.17
N ILE A 391 -20.36 -16.75 7.21
CA ILE A 391 -21.69 -17.14 6.73
C ILE A 391 -22.78 -16.44 7.53
N GLU A 392 -22.69 -16.46 8.87
CA GLU A 392 -23.67 -15.82 9.76
C GLU A 392 -23.76 -14.30 9.55
N GLN A 393 -22.63 -13.65 9.24
CA GLN A 393 -22.61 -12.22 8.94
C GLN A 393 -23.16 -11.88 7.56
N LYS A 394 -22.93 -12.71 6.54
CA LYS A 394 -23.13 -12.36 5.13
C LYS A 394 -24.30 -13.08 4.47
N ILE A 395 -24.63 -14.31 4.87
CA ILE A 395 -25.64 -15.15 4.22
C ILE A 395 -26.81 -15.42 5.17
N GLY A 396 -26.59 -16.22 6.22
CA GLY A 396 -27.67 -16.64 7.11
C GLY A 396 -27.15 -17.49 8.28
N ALA A 397 -28.07 -17.98 9.10
CA ALA A 397 -27.75 -18.82 10.25
C ALA A 397 -27.10 -20.15 9.83
N VAL A 398 -26.09 -20.60 10.57
CA VAL A 398 -25.42 -21.90 10.37
C VAL A 398 -26.08 -22.93 11.27
N ALA A 399 -26.66 -23.98 10.67
CA ALA A 399 -27.30 -25.07 11.38
C ALA A 399 -26.29 -25.91 12.17
N HIS A 400 -25.15 -26.25 11.56
CA HIS A 400 -24.08 -26.96 12.25
C HIS A 400 -22.71 -26.67 11.64
N ALA A 401 -21.66 -26.67 12.49
CA ALA A 401 -20.29 -26.44 12.08
C ALA A 401 -19.32 -27.37 12.79
N GLU A 402 -18.42 -27.98 12.01
CA GLU A 402 -17.39 -28.89 12.51
C GLU A 402 -15.96 -28.35 12.29
N LYS A 403 -14.99 -28.97 12.96
CA LYS A 403 -13.59 -28.55 12.90
C LYS A 403 -12.92 -28.90 11.56
N ASN A 404 -13.35 -29.99 10.93
CA ASN A 404 -12.85 -30.48 9.65
C ASN A 404 -13.94 -31.17 8.83
N ALA A 405 -13.63 -31.47 7.56
CA ALA A 405 -14.57 -32.09 6.61
C ALA A 405 -15.00 -33.51 7.01
N GLU A 406 -14.11 -34.30 7.61
CA GLU A 406 -14.40 -35.68 8.06
C GLU A 406 -15.46 -35.70 9.15
N LYS A 407 -15.34 -34.83 10.16
CA LYS A 407 -16.32 -34.70 11.24
C LYS A 407 -17.66 -34.17 10.73
N LEU A 408 -17.62 -33.23 9.78
CA LEU A 408 -18.85 -32.74 9.16
C LEU A 408 -19.55 -33.84 8.38
N ALA A 409 -18.79 -34.63 7.61
CA ALA A 409 -19.35 -35.77 6.87
C ALA A 409 -19.99 -36.80 7.82
N ALA A 410 -19.34 -37.17 8.93
CA ALA A 410 -19.89 -38.06 9.94
C ALA A 410 -21.21 -37.53 10.54
N TYR A 411 -21.22 -36.24 10.95
CA TYR A 411 -22.43 -35.61 11.46
C TYR A 411 -23.60 -35.66 10.46
N LEU A 412 -23.34 -35.28 9.21
CA LEU A 412 -24.39 -35.25 8.17
C LEU A 412 -24.89 -36.66 7.83
N SER A 413 -24.01 -37.66 7.83
CA SER A 413 -24.38 -39.07 7.61
C SER A 413 -25.38 -39.61 8.64
N GLU A 414 -25.38 -39.07 9.86
CA GLU A 414 -26.33 -39.42 10.91
C GLU A 414 -27.64 -38.63 10.84
N HIS A 415 -27.58 -37.33 10.44
CA HIS A 415 -28.69 -36.40 10.61
C HIS A 415 -29.52 -36.14 9.35
N ILE A 416 -28.93 -36.32 8.12
CA ILE A 416 -29.63 -36.04 6.86
C ILE A 416 -29.59 -37.22 5.89
N LYS A 417 -29.51 -38.46 6.40
CA LYS A 417 -29.52 -39.67 5.62
C LYS A 417 -30.74 -39.73 4.67
N GLY A 418 -30.50 -40.09 3.41
CA GLY A 418 -31.55 -40.17 2.39
C GLY A 418 -32.03 -38.84 1.84
N GLN A 419 -31.38 -37.74 2.23
CA GLN A 419 -31.65 -36.38 1.69
C GLN A 419 -30.62 -35.99 0.65
N GLU A 420 -30.87 -34.80 0.06
CA GLU A 420 -29.98 -34.14 -0.89
C GLU A 420 -29.24 -33.00 -0.22
N VAL A 421 -27.98 -32.74 -0.63
CA VAL A 421 -27.19 -31.61 -0.18
C VAL A 421 -26.47 -30.93 -1.35
N THR A 422 -26.52 -29.62 -1.38
CA THR A 422 -25.76 -28.82 -2.36
C THR A 422 -24.44 -28.36 -1.74
N TYR A 423 -23.32 -28.76 -2.35
CA TYR A 423 -21.98 -28.45 -1.88
C TYR A 423 -21.30 -27.44 -2.79
N PHE A 424 -21.09 -26.20 -2.28
CA PHE A 424 -20.30 -25.16 -2.96
C PHE A 424 -18.81 -25.37 -2.68
N CYS A 425 -18.07 -25.85 -3.65
CA CYS A 425 -16.69 -26.29 -3.51
C CYS A 425 -15.72 -25.61 -4.48
N SER A 426 -14.42 -25.91 -4.35
CA SER A 426 -13.41 -25.57 -5.35
C SER A 426 -13.14 -26.75 -6.28
N ASP A 427 -12.45 -26.48 -7.38
CA ASP A 427 -11.89 -27.49 -8.28
C ASP A 427 -10.88 -28.43 -7.59
N LEU A 428 -10.14 -27.93 -6.59
CA LEU A 428 -9.14 -28.67 -5.80
C LEU A 428 -9.70 -29.19 -4.46
N ARG A 429 -11.01 -29.48 -4.38
CA ARG A 429 -11.60 -30.03 -3.16
C ARG A 429 -11.09 -31.44 -2.86
N LEU A 430 -11.04 -31.80 -1.58
CA LEU A 430 -10.80 -33.18 -1.18
C LEU A 430 -12.06 -34.03 -1.37
N ASP A 431 -11.89 -35.26 -1.90
CA ASP A 431 -12.99 -36.19 -2.16
C ASP A 431 -13.58 -36.80 -0.88
N THR A 432 -12.96 -36.61 0.26
CA THR A 432 -13.35 -37.22 1.55
C THR A 432 -14.82 -36.95 1.88
N LEU A 433 -15.24 -35.67 1.81
CA LEU A 433 -16.60 -35.27 2.22
C LEU A 433 -17.66 -35.78 1.25
N PRO A 434 -17.57 -35.54 -0.09
CA PRO A 434 -18.55 -36.09 -1.04
C PRO A 434 -18.65 -37.60 -0.99
N LYS A 435 -17.50 -38.31 -0.94
CA LYS A 435 -17.44 -39.77 -0.89
C LYS A 435 -18.17 -40.35 0.33
N VAL A 436 -17.84 -39.84 1.55
CA VAL A 436 -18.49 -40.33 2.78
C VAL A 436 -19.99 -40.07 2.75
N LEU A 437 -20.45 -38.92 2.24
CA LEU A 437 -21.88 -38.63 2.14
C LEU A 437 -22.58 -39.57 1.14
N THR A 438 -21.99 -39.78 -0.03
CA THR A 438 -22.54 -40.69 -1.04
C THR A 438 -22.60 -42.15 -0.55
N ASP A 439 -21.54 -42.61 0.13
CA ASP A 439 -21.48 -43.94 0.74
C ASP A 439 -22.57 -44.16 1.82
N ASN A 440 -23.09 -43.06 2.41
CA ASN A 440 -24.17 -43.07 3.40
C ASN A 440 -25.54 -42.66 2.81
N ALA A 441 -25.75 -42.85 1.51
CA ALA A 441 -27.00 -42.61 0.80
C ALA A 441 -27.49 -41.12 0.89
N ILE A 442 -26.57 -40.17 0.90
CA ILE A 442 -26.87 -38.75 0.75
C ILE A 442 -26.47 -38.32 -0.67
N GLN A 443 -27.42 -37.78 -1.40
CA GLN A 443 -27.14 -37.23 -2.74
C GLN A 443 -26.39 -35.92 -2.63
N VAL A 444 -25.20 -35.83 -3.25
CA VAL A 444 -24.37 -34.63 -3.24
C VAL A 444 -24.41 -33.94 -4.59
N ASN A 445 -24.98 -32.74 -4.63
CA ASN A 445 -24.95 -31.88 -5.82
C ASN A 445 -23.79 -30.89 -5.67
N GLU A 446 -22.71 -31.16 -6.38
CA GLU A 446 -21.51 -30.34 -6.32
C GLU A 446 -21.61 -29.16 -7.29
N ILE A 447 -21.37 -27.95 -6.77
CA ILE A 447 -21.25 -26.72 -7.56
C ILE A 447 -19.84 -26.18 -7.38
N GLU A 448 -19.05 -26.24 -8.45
CA GLU A 448 -17.71 -25.64 -8.50
C GLU A 448 -17.84 -24.11 -8.49
N ALA A 449 -17.80 -23.53 -7.29
CA ALA A 449 -18.02 -22.12 -7.08
C ALA A 449 -16.78 -21.26 -7.39
N TYR A 450 -15.58 -21.83 -7.26
CA TYR A 450 -14.32 -21.14 -7.52
C TYR A 450 -13.21 -22.10 -7.92
N LYS A 451 -12.19 -21.54 -8.59
CA LYS A 451 -10.94 -22.24 -8.94
C LYS A 451 -9.75 -21.66 -8.21
N THR A 452 -8.86 -22.54 -7.80
CA THR A 452 -7.56 -22.15 -7.26
C THR A 452 -6.52 -22.21 -8.37
N MET A 453 -6.05 -21.05 -8.80
CA MET A 453 -5.03 -20.92 -9.83
C MET A 453 -3.65 -20.79 -9.17
N TYR A 454 -2.71 -21.61 -9.59
CA TYR A 454 -1.32 -21.47 -9.19
C TYR A 454 -0.69 -20.24 -9.83
N SER A 455 0.10 -19.51 -9.04
CA SER A 455 0.83 -18.31 -9.44
C SER A 455 2.24 -18.38 -8.86
N PRO A 456 3.05 -19.39 -9.29
CA PRO A 456 4.37 -19.60 -8.72
C PRO A 456 5.28 -18.42 -9.00
N VAL A 457 6.18 -18.18 -8.05
CA VAL A 457 7.22 -17.15 -8.13
C VAL A 457 8.55 -17.83 -7.85
N ASP A 458 9.59 -17.44 -8.55
CA ASP A 458 10.96 -17.88 -8.27
C ASP A 458 11.45 -17.29 -6.96
N VAL A 459 11.83 -18.13 -6.00
CA VAL A 459 12.30 -17.77 -4.67
C VAL A 459 13.79 -17.98 -4.59
N SER A 460 14.53 -16.89 -4.52
CA SER A 460 15.99 -16.88 -4.51
C SER A 460 16.59 -17.80 -3.43
N GLU A 461 17.79 -18.32 -3.69
CA GLU A 461 18.52 -19.24 -2.80
C GLU A 461 18.86 -18.64 -1.44
N HIS A 462 18.94 -17.32 -1.31
CA HIS A 462 19.29 -16.65 -0.05
C HIS A 462 18.24 -16.80 1.06
N TYR A 463 17.00 -17.18 0.73
CA TYR A 463 15.97 -17.46 1.74
C TYR A 463 16.23 -18.80 2.41
N SER A 464 16.27 -18.80 3.74
CA SER A 464 16.47 -20.00 4.55
C SER A 464 15.18 -20.74 4.90
N GLY A 465 14.02 -20.07 4.75
CA GLY A 465 12.73 -20.66 5.08
C GLY A 465 11.58 -20.15 4.20
N VAL A 466 10.53 -20.97 4.08
CA VAL A 466 9.31 -20.64 3.32
C VAL A 466 8.07 -20.88 4.18
N LEU A 467 7.14 -19.92 4.16
CA LEU A 467 5.89 -19.93 4.92
C LEU A 467 4.74 -20.37 4.03
N PHE A 468 4.06 -21.44 4.41
CA PHE A 468 2.96 -22.03 3.68
C PHE A 468 1.62 -21.94 4.42
N TYR A 469 0.58 -21.48 3.73
CA TYR A 469 -0.75 -21.24 4.30
C TYR A 469 -1.84 -22.18 3.76
N SER A 470 -1.50 -23.05 2.81
CA SER A 470 -2.39 -24.09 2.26
C SER A 470 -1.59 -25.18 1.54
N PRO A 471 -2.15 -26.40 1.36
CA PRO A 471 -1.54 -27.44 0.52
C PRO A 471 -1.28 -26.94 -0.91
N SER A 472 -2.24 -26.25 -1.53
CA SER A 472 -2.10 -25.68 -2.87
C SER A 472 -0.99 -24.60 -2.97
N GLY A 473 -0.64 -23.93 -1.86
CA GLY A 473 0.51 -23.05 -1.81
C GLY A 473 1.85 -23.79 -1.88
N VAL A 474 1.93 -24.98 -1.27
CA VAL A 474 3.09 -25.88 -1.37
C VAL A 474 3.23 -26.39 -2.81
N GLU A 475 2.13 -26.88 -3.41
CA GLU A 475 2.12 -27.39 -4.79
C GLU A 475 2.49 -26.30 -5.80
N SER A 476 1.97 -25.08 -5.61
CA SER A 476 2.34 -23.93 -6.46
C SER A 476 3.81 -23.56 -6.34
N TYR A 477 4.37 -23.58 -5.12
CA TYR A 477 5.79 -23.31 -4.86
C TYR A 477 6.68 -24.30 -5.62
N LEU A 478 6.38 -25.57 -5.53
CA LEU A 478 7.16 -26.66 -6.16
C LEU A 478 7.14 -26.67 -7.69
N GLN A 479 6.29 -25.87 -8.33
CA GLN A 479 6.31 -25.74 -9.79
C GLN A 479 7.55 -25.00 -10.31
N MET A 480 8.18 -24.14 -9.48
CA MET A 480 9.32 -23.33 -9.89
C MET A 480 10.52 -23.43 -8.93
N ASN A 481 10.33 -23.98 -7.72
CA ASN A 481 11.34 -23.94 -6.67
C ASN A 481 11.66 -25.33 -6.13
N ALA A 482 12.91 -25.52 -5.67
CA ALA A 482 13.34 -26.72 -4.96
C ALA A 482 12.82 -26.74 -3.52
N ALA A 483 12.70 -27.95 -2.94
CA ALA A 483 12.26 -28.16 -1.57
C ALA A 483 13.45 -28.19 -0.57
N ASP A 484 14.41 -27.31 -0.74
CA ASP A 484 15.68 -27.22 -0.01
C ASP A 484 15.64 -26.34 1.24
N LYS A 485 14.54 -25.61 1.45
CA LYS A 485 14.37 -24.65 2.55
C LYS A 485 13.57 -25.22 3.71
N THR A 486 13.65 -24.60 4.88
CA THR A 486 12.79 -24.95 6.02
C THR A 486 11.34 -24.49 5.73
N ALA A 487 10.39 -25.42 5.81
CA ALA A 487 8.97 -25.15 5.59
C ALA A 487 8.22 -24.84 6.90
N PHE A 488 7.57 -23.68 6.99
CA PHE A 488 6.73 -23.26 8.12
C PHE A 488 5.26 -23.28 7.70
N CYS A 489 4.48 -24.20 8.24
CA CYS A 489 3.12 -24.49 7.81
C CYS A 489 2.08 -23.98 8.79
N ILE A 490 0.99 -23.40 8.28
CA ILE A 490 -0.13 -22.86 9.09
C ILE A 490 -0.89 -23.93 9.89
N GLY A 491 -0.81 -25.18 9.47
CA GLY A 491 -1.54 -26.28 10.11
C GLY A 491 -1.20 -27.64 9.51
N GLU A 492 -1.73 -28.70 10.12
CA GLU A 492 -1.33 -30.08 9.81
C GLU A 492 -1.66 -30.53 8.37
N SER A 493 -2.77 -30.06 7.77
CA SER A 493 -3.09 -30.36 6.37
C SER A 493 -2.04 -29.83 5.40
N THR A 494 -1.53 -28.64 5.65
CA THR A 494 -0.44 -28.02 4.86
C THR A 494 0.89 -28.73 5.11
N ALA A 495 1.16 -29.07 6.36
CA ALA A 495 2.37 -29.79 6.73
C ALA A 495 2.42 -31.21 6.15
N LYS A 496 1.29 -31.90 6.09
CA LYS A 496 1.19 -33.23 5.44
C LYS A 496 1.61 -33.17 3.97
N GLU A 497 1.22 -32.10 3.27
CA GLU A 497 1.66 -31.88 1.89
C GLU A 497 3.15 -31.54 1.82
N ALA A 498 3.61 -30.60 2.67
CA ALA A 498 5.00 -30.19 2.69
C ALA A 498 5.97 -31.33 3.03
N ARG A 499 5.63 -32.24 3.97
CA ARG A 499 6.46 -33.41 4.37
C ARG A 499 6.69 -34.43 3.25
N LYS A 500 5.94 -34.36 2.15
CA LYS A 500 6.22 -35.21 0.98
C LYS A 500 7.48 -34.77 0.24
N HIS A 501 7.94 -33.53 0.44
CA HIS A 501 8.95 -32.89 -0.38
C HIS A 501 10.07 -32.25 0.44
N PHE A 502 9.76 -31.65 1.60
CA PHE A 502 10.69 -30.91 2.45
C PHE A 502 11.19 -31.77 3.62
N GLU A 503 12.48 -31.70 3.91
CA GLU A 503 13.08 -32.39 5.06
C GLU A 503 12.67 -31.76 6.40
N ASN A 504 12.69 -30.42 6.45
CA ASN A 504 12.45 -29.66 7.67
C ASN A 504 11.07 -28.97 7.60
N VAL A 505 10.10 -29.51 8.34
CA VAL A 505 8.72 -28.99 8.34
C VAL A 505 8.27 -28.68 9.76
N HIS A 506 7.93 -27.42 10.02
CA HIS A 506 7.40 -26.93 11.27
C HIS A 506 5.93 -26.53 11.14
N VAL A 507 5.14 -26.75 12.19
CA VAL A 507 3.69 -26.49 12.19
C VAL A 507 3.34 -25.47 13.26
N ALA A 508 2.58 -24.46 12.88
CA ALA A 508 2.10 -23.43 13.80
C ALA A 508 1.11 -24.00 14.85
N LYS A 509 1.18 -23.49 16.07
CA LYS A 509 0.29 -23.91 17.17
C LYS A 509 -1.18 -23.62 16.91
N LEU A 510 -1.45 -22.50 16.24
CA LEU A 510 -2.79 -22.08 15.84
C LEU A 510 -2.84 -21.84 14.32
N PRO A 511 -3.97 -22.12 13.64
CA PRO A 511 -4.10 -21.91 12.20
C PRO A 511 -4.31 -20.41 11.87
N SER A 512 -3.31 -19.59 12.14
CA SER A 512 -3.29 -18.16 11.84
C SER A 512 -1.94 -17.74 11.25
N VAL A 513 -1.94 -16.65 10.48
CA VAL A 513 -0.73 -16.07 9.90
C VAL A 513 0.24 -15.66 11.00
N GLU A 514 -0.25 -15.01 12.03
CA GLU A 514 0.54 -14.54 13.16
C GLU A 514 1.26 -15.70 13.86
N SER A 515 0.58 -16.85 14.03
CA SER A 515 1.21 -18.02 14.65
C SER A 515 2.29 -18.67 13.79
N VAL A 516 2.22 -18.52 12.46
CA VAL A 516 3.33 -18.94 11.56
C VAL A 516 4.52 -18.00 11.73
N LEU A 517 4.30 -16.70 11.82
CA LEU A 517 5.36 -15.70 12.02
C LEU A 517 6.04 -15.86 13.38
N GLU A 518 5.26 -16.11 14.44
CA GLU A 518 5.79 -16.45 15.77
C GLU A 518 6.63 -17.73 15.73
N LEU A 519 6.20 -18.74 14.97
CA LEU A 519 6.95 -19.99 14.82
C LEU A 519 8.30 -19.75 14.13
N VAL A 520 8.36 -18.88 13.13
CA VAL A 520 9.62 -18.47 12.46
C VAL A 520 10.54 -17.77 13.46
N ASN A 521 10.01 -16.81 14.25
CA ASN A 521 10.80 -16.14 15.29
C ASN A 521 11.40 -17.16 16.29
N LEU A 522 10.58 -18.11 16.77
CA LEU A 522 11.03 -19.16 17.70
C LEU A 522 12.10 -20.09 17.09
N HIS A 523 12.12 -20.26 15.77
CA HIS A 523 13.08 -21.12 15.08
C HIS A 523 14.44 -20.44 14.90
N TYR A 524 14.45 -19.16 14.48
CA TYR A 524 15.69 -18.46 14.14
C TYR A 524 16.25 -17.63 15.29
N VAL A 525 15.41 -17.03 16.14
CA VAL A 525 15.85 -16.25 17.29
C VAL A 525 15.89 -17.14 18.52
N LYS A 526 17.05 -17.71 18.82
CA LYS A 526 17.27 -18.41 20.09
C LYS A 526 17.26 -17.38 21.21
N LYS A 527 16.30 -17.49 22.12
CA LYS A 527 16.35 -16.80 23.41
C LYS A 527 17.45 -17.33 24.28
#